data_34bae4639a23eb93333133357aac626d
#
_entry.id   34bae4639a23eb93333133357aac626d
#
_cell.length_a   1.000
_cell.length_b   1.000
_cell.length_c   1.000
_cell.angle_alpha   90.00
_cell.angle_beta   90.00
_cell.angle_gamma   90.00
#
_symmetry.space_group_name_H-M   'P 1'
#
loop_
_entity.id
_entity.type
_entity.pdbx_description
1 polymer ?
#
loop_
_entity_poly.entity_id
_entity_poly.type
_entity_poly.pdbx_seq_one_letter_code
_entity_poly.pdbx_strand_id
1 'polypeptide(L)'
;MACFSSNEVYKILEQNPQGSIHSVFTNSFNIAFDKSLVHVGVYENGLAPFGIGLSRMDAQQLIRQIQNGQLVRWDHASGKLIFSNEAVLDMKQVKWTKHSFSDRLTNHSIIIDHFRYIADLFLQSDWQTGLAQTPDEKQELNQYLLSSTQVVTSSKFINEVNRLIQLIQGEISTEYESVFDYWMGRGLGLTPSGDDVLTGVCAFLSAFNGSKGEFQERLKSYLVAKGRQRTTHIAYEYLLYATNAKFHTHLIQMCKGMDSRSDIEFFQAVEEMKKIGHTSGADTLLGILLGIKALVLK
;
A
#
# COMPACT_ATOMS: atom_id res chain seq x y z
N MET A 1 18.35 -6.06 -16.88
CA MET A 1 17.14 -6.36 -17.68
C MET A 1 15.94 -6.45 -16.75
N ALA A 2 14.77 -5.94 -17.14
CA ALA A 2 13.58 -6.05 -16.31
C ALA A 2 13.12 -7.51 -16.23
N CYS A 3 12.85 -8.00 -15.01
CA CYS A 3 12.40 -9.38 -14.80
C CYS A 3 10.86 -9.46 -14.75
N PHE A 4 10.23 -8.45 -14.12
CA PHE A 4 8.78 -8.37 -13.90
C PHE A 4 8.26 -6.95 -14.15
N SER A 5 7.00 -6.83 -14.53
CA SER A 5 6.35 -5.52 -14.64
C SER A 5 4.86 -5.64 -14.36
N SER A 6 4.30 -4.60 -13.76
CA SER A 6 2.86 -4.43 -13.72
C SER A 6 2.31 -4.09 -15.11
N ASN A 7 1.14 -4.61 -15.43
CA ASN A 7 0.43 -4.26 -16.67
C ASN A 7 0.10 -2.75 -16.78
N GLU A 8 0.04 -2.05 -15.64
CA GLU A 8 -0.26 -0.61 -15.62
C GLU A 8 0.92 0.24 -16.11
N VAL A 9 2.16 -0.25 -15.94
CA VAL A 9 3.36 0.46 -16.40
C VAL A 9 3.29 0.75 -17.89
N TYR A 10 2.89 -0.24 -18.69
CA TYR A 10 2.81 -0.07 -20.15
C TYR A 10 1.84 1.03 -20.54
N LYS A 11 0.70 1.13 -19.86
CA LYS A 11 -0.29 2.20 -20.10
C LYS A 11 0.27 3.59 -19.82
N ILE A 12 1.06 3.71 -18.73
CA ILE A 12 1.72 4.99 -18.37
C ILE A 12 2.71 5.40 -19.47
N LEU A 13 3.55 4.45 -19.91
CA LEU A 13 4.59 4.69 -20.91
C LEU A 13 4.02 5.03 -22.29
N GLU A 14 2.90 4.41 -22.67
CA GLU A 14 2.21 4.67 -23.93
C GLU A 14 1.56 6.06 -23.97
N GLN A 15 0.99 6.49 -22.84
CA GLN A 15 0.35 7.81 -22.74
C GLN A 15 1.36 8.95 -22.72
N ASN A 16 2.52 8.74 -22.08
CA ASN A 16 3.55 9.75 -21.88
C ASN A 16 4.93 9.13 -22.09
N PRO A 17 5.51 9.20 -23.31
CA PRO A 17 6.80 8.56 -23.60
C PRO A 17 8.02 9.29 -23.03
N GLN A 18 7.84 10.46 -22.43
CA GLN A 18 8.92 11.24 -21.82
C GLN A 18 8.66 11.43 -20.33
N GLY A 19 9.68 11.20 -19.53
CA GLY A 19 9.65 11.34 -18.08
C GLY A 19 10.98 11.80 -17.52
N SER A 20 11.06 11.89 -16.21
CA SER A 20 12.29 12.21 -15.49
C SER A 20 12.37 11.42 -14.18
N ILE A 21 13.58 11.19 -13.68
CA ILE A 21 13.80 10.58 -12.38
C ILE A 21 13.24 11.48 -11.29
N HIS A 22 12.23 10.99 -10.58
CA HIS A 22 11.57 11.71 -9.50
C HIS A 22 12.33 11.59 -8.18
N SER A 23 12.75 10.36 -7.83
CA SER A 23 13.43 10.08 -6.55
C SER A 23 14.26 8.80 -6.67
N VAL A 24 15.41 8.78 -6.00
CA VAL A 24 16.36 7.64 -5.97
C VAL A 24 16.56 7.20 -4.54
N PHE A 25 16.50 5.88 -4.28
CA PHE A 25 16.68 5.23 -2.99
C PHE A 25 17.78 4.15 -3.09
N THR A 26 18.09 3.50 -1.99
CA THR A 26 19.13 2.46 -1.93
C THR A 26 18.83 1.26 -2.85
N ASN A 27 17.57 0.84 -2.94
CA ASN A 27 17.15 -0.37 -3.66
C ASN A 27 16.08 -0.11 -4.74
N SER A 28 15.75 1.14 -4.99
CA SER A 28 14.71 1.51 -5.95
C SER A 28 14.81 2.97 -6.38
N PHE A 29 14.04 3.34 -7.41
CA PHE A 29 13.84 4.72 -7.81
C PHE A 29 12.46 4.88 -8.45
N ASN A 30 11.98 6.11 -8.55
CA ASN A 30 10.73 6.45 -9.24
C ASN A 30 11.02 7.33 -10.45
N ILE A 31 10.30 7.09 -11.53
CA ILE A 31 10.28 7.92 -12.73
C ILE A 31 8.91 8.58 -12.80
N ALA A 32 8.89 9.90 -12.94
CA ALA A 32 7.65 10.64 -13.20
C ALA A 32 7.41 10.74 -14.71
N PHE A 33 6.26 10.31 -15.15
CA PHE A 33 5.71 10.48 -16.49
C PHE A 33 4.46 11.35 -16.39
N ASP A 34 4.59 12.65 -16.62
CA ASP A 34 3.56 13.67 -16.32
C ASP A 34 3.08 13.55 -14.85
N LYS A 35 1.84 13.16 -14.64
CA LYS A 35 1.22 13.03 -13.30
C LYS A 35 1.35 11.65 -12.67
N SER A 36 1.84 10.67 -13.41
CA SER A 36 1.96 9.28 -12.96
C SER A 36 3.39 8.91 -12.62
N LEU A 37 3.55 7.97 -11.68
CA LEU A 37 4.86 7.40 -11.34
C LEU A 37 5.01 5.99 -11.90
N VAL A 38 6.23 5.65 -12.28
CA VAL A 38 6.69 4.27 -12.47
C VAL A 38 7.75 4.00 -11.42
N HIS A 39 7.49 3.03 -10.54
CA HIS A 39 8.44 2.56 -9.54
C HIS A 39 9.36 1.50 -10.16
N VAL A 40 10.66 1.61 -9.98
CA VAL A 40 11.64 0.61 -10.42
C VAL A 40 12.43 0.15 -9.20
N GLY A 41 12.39 -1.13 -8.89
CA GLY A 41 13.02 -1.65 -7.68
C GLY A 41 13.45 -3.10 -7.78
N VAL A 42 14.05 -3.59 -6.70
CA VAL A 42 14.46 -4.99 -6.55
C VAL A 42 13.19 -5.84 -6.40
N TYR A 43 12.99 -6.83 -7.30
CA TYR A 43 11.73 -7.59 -7.34
C TYR A 43 11.51 -8.47 -6.11
N GLU A 44 12.57 -8.89 -5.41
CA GLU A 44 12.49 -9.64 -4.15
C GLU A 44 11.82 -8.84 -3.02
N ASN A 45 11.82 -7.52 -3.13
CA ASN A 45 11.11 -6.64 -2.18
C ASN A 45 9.63 -6.46 -2.50
N GLY A 46 9.11 -7.27 -3.44
CA GLY A 46 7.76 -7.13 -3.96
C GLY A 46 7.64 -6.06 -5.06
N LEU A 47 6.48 -5.97 -5.65
CA LEU A 47 6.22 -5.10 -6.79
C LEU A 47 5.03 -4.18 -6.54
N ALA A 48 5.24 -2.88 -6.76
CA ALA A 48 4.16 -1.88 -6.73
C ALA A 48 3.18 -2.08 -7.90
N PRO A 49 1.91 -1.67 -7.80
CA PRO A 49 0.95 -1.77 -8.89
C PRO A 49 1.32 -0.94 -10.12
N PHE A 50 2.27 -0.04 -10.01
CA PHE A 50 2.88 0.76 -11.09
C PHE A 50 4.40 0.48 -11.19
N GLY A 51 4.82 -0.77 -10.92
CA GLY A 51 6.22 -1.13 -10.72
C GLY A 51 6.85 -1.98 -11.81
N ILE A 52 8.17 -1.82 -11.92
CA ILE A 52 9.10 -2.67 -12.67
C ILE A 52 10.05 -3.31 -11.66
N GLY A 53 10.17 -4.63 -11.71
CA GLY A 53 11.06 -5.41 -10.86
C GLY A 53 12.32 -5.84 -11.58
N LEU A 54 13.47 -5.55 -10.99
CA LEU A 54 14.80 -5.93 -11.47
C LEU A 54 15.44 -6.94 -10.54
N SER A 55 16.43 -7.67 -11.03
CA SER A 55 17.35 -8.37 -10.14
C SER A 55 18.08 -7.35 -9.24
N ARG A 56 18.52 -7.77 -8.06
CA ARG A 56 19.27 -6.89 -7.14
C ARG A 56 20.51 -6.29 -7.81
N MET A 57 21.22 -7.08 -8.60
CA MET A 57 22.41 -6.63 -9.31
C MET A 57 22.07 -5.57 -10.36
N ASP A 58 21.05 -5.80 -11.20
CA ASP A 58 20.64 -4.84 -12.24
C ASP A 58 20.10 -3.54 -11.62
N ALA A 59 19.31 -3.64 -10.55
CA ALA A 59 18.78 -2.47 -9.84
C ALA A 59 19.92 -1.61 -9.29
N GLN A 60 20.87 -2.21 -8.58
CA GLN A 60 22.01 -1.47 -8.01
C GLN A 60 22.93 -0.88 -9.09
N GLN A 61 23.15 -1.61 -10.20
CA GLN A 61 23.93 -1.08 -11.31
C GLN A 61 23.26 0.16 -11.92
N LEU A 62 21.96 0.13 -12.13
CA LEU A 62 21.22 1.24 -12.71
C LEU A 62 21.14 2.43 -11.73
N ILE A 63 20.86 2.18 -10.44
CA ILE A 63 20.78 3.21 -9.40
C ILE A 63 22.07 4.02 -9.29
N ARG A 64 23.24 3.39 -9.45
CA ARG A 64 24.55 4.09 -9.41
C ARG A 64 24.77 5.06 -10.59
N GLN A 65 23.99 4.94 -11.66
CA GLN A 65 24.18 5.69 -12.89
C GLN A 65 23.14 6.81 -13.07
N ILE A 66 22.13 6.89 -12.20
CA ILE A 66 21.01 7.82 -12.34
C ILE A 66 20.97 8.83 -11.20
N GLN A 67 20.36 9.98 -11.47
CA GLN A 67 20.15 11.03 -10.48
C GLN A 67 18.80 11.71 -10.66
N ASN A 68 18.31 12.36 -9.61
CA ASN A 68 17.05 13.10 -9.64
C ASN A 68 17.04 14.15 -10.76
N GLY A 69 15.91 14.29 -11.46
CA GLY A 69 15.73 15.20 -12.58
C GLY A 69 16.27 14.72 -13.92
N GLN A 70 17.00 13.59 -13.95
CA GLN A 70 17.52 13.01 -15.19
C GLN A 70 16.39 12.59 -16.11
N LEU A 71 16.48 12.95 -17.40
CA LEU A 71 15.46 12.61 -18.40
C LEU A 71 15.47 11.13 -18.74
N VAL A 72 14.28 10.58 -18.94
CA VAL A 72 14.03 9.20 -19.37
C VAL A 72 13.04 9.21 -20.51
N ARG A 73 13.30 8.43 -21.55
CA ARG A 73 12.42 8.30 -22.71
C ARG A 73 12.01 6.83 -22.89
N TRP A 74 10.73 6.61 -23.09
CA TRP A 74 10.20 5.34 -23.58
C TRP A 74 10.35 5.28 -25.11
N ASP A 75 11.04 4.27 -25.59
CA ASP A 75 11.13 3.96 -27.01
C ASP A 75 10.27 2.74 -27.32
N HIS A 76 9.08 3.00 -27.84
CA HIS A 76 8.08 1.99 -28.17
C HIS A 76 8.61 0.98 -29.19
N ALA A 77 9.34 1.42 -30.21
CA ALA A 77 9.85 0.53 -31.28
C ALA A 77 10.86 -0.49 -30.76
N SER A 78 11.74 -0.05 -29.87
CA SER A 78 12.74 -0.95 -29.26
C SER A 78 12.27 -1.60 -27.95
N GLY A 79 11.13 -1.18 -27.34
CA GLY A 79 10.64 -1.66 -26.06
C GLY A 79 11.59 -1.34 -24.89
N LYS A 80 12.18 -0.14 -24.89
CA LYS A 80 13.22 0.25 -23.95
C LYS A 80 12.94 1.58 -23.27
N LEU A 81 13.25 1.67 -21.98
CA LEU A 81 13.44 2.94 -21.28
C LEU A 81 14.90 3.36 -21.46
N ILE A 82 15.12 4.53 -22.03
CA ILE A 82 16.43 5.09 -22.35
C ILE A 82 16.64 6.32 -21.47
N PHE A 83 17.68 6.27 -20.66
CA PHE A 83 18.08 7.37 -19.79
C PHE A 83 19.04 8.31 -20.53
N SER A 84 19.06 9.59 -20.18
CA SER A 84 19.88 10.60 -20.88
C SER A 84 21.40 10.35 -20.79
N ASN A 85 21.86 9.48 -19.90
CA ASN A 85 23.26 9.00 -19.81
C ASN A 85 23.51 7.71 -20.62
N GLU A 86 22.62 7.37 -21.56
CA GLU A 86 22.67 6.19 -22.41
C GLU A 86 22.43 4.83 -21.67
N ALA A 87 22.18 4.86 -20.36
CA ALA A 87 21.72 3.66 -19.66
C ALA A 87 20.36 3.22 -20.24
N VAL A 88 20.13 1.90 -20.28
CA VAL A 88 18.96 1.31 -20.91
C VAL A 88 18.35 0.25 -20.02
N LEU A 89 17.03 0.31 -19.86
CA LEU A 89 16.21 -0.74 -19.26
C LEU A 89 15.35 -1.41 -20.34
N ASP A 90 15.67 -2.65 -20.69
CA ASP A 90 14.96 -3.42 -21.70
C ASP A 90 13.73 -4.09 -21.10
N MET A 91 12.57 -3.83 -21.70
CA MET A 91 11.26 -4.31 -21.27
C MET A 91 10.68 -5.41 -22.17
N LYS A 92 11.40 -5.88 -23.20
CA LYS A 92 10.88 -6.84 -24.20
C LYS A 92 10.50 -8.21 -23.62
N GLN A 93 11.18 -8.65 -22.58
CA GLN A 93 11.02 -10.01 -22.03
C GLN A 93 10.54 -9.99 -20.57
N VAL A 94 9.76 -8.97 -20.18
CA VAL A 94 9.23 -8.90 -18.82
C VAL A 94 8.12 -9.94 -18.62
N LYS A 95 8.06 -10.49 -17.40
CA LYS A 95 6.92 -11.25 -16.92
C LYS A 95 5.89 -10.29 -16.32
N TRP A 96 4.66 -10.38 -16.79
CA TRP A 96 3.57 -9.51 -16.30
C TRP A 96 3.02 -10.02 -14.98
N THR A 97 2.83 -9.10 -14.04
CA THR A 97 2.31 -9.40 -12.70
C THR A 97 0.93 -8.78 -12.52
N LYS A 98 0.00 -9.57 -11.98
CA LYS A 98 -1.31 -9.08 -11.56
C LYS A 98 -1.21 -8.46 -10.17
N HIS A 99 -1.93 -7.35 -9.99
CA HIS A 99 -1.94 -6.54 -8.76
C HIS A 99 -3.33 -6.49 -8.11
N SER A 100 -4.20 -7.44 -8.44
CA SER A 100 -5.55 -7.57 -7.89
C SER A 100 -5.78 -8.97 -7.33
N PHE A 101 -6.75 -9.10 -6.44
CA PHE A 101 -7.16 -10.40 -5.92
C PHE A 101 -7.89 -11.20 -7.01
N SER A 102 -7.65 -12.53 -7.06
CA SER A 102 -8.37 -13.47 -7.91
C SER A 102 -9.57 -14.08 -7.19
N ASP A 103 -9.47 -14.22 -5.86
CA ASP A 103 -10.42 -14.94 -5.03
C ASP A 103 -10.80 -14.08 -3.81
N ARG A 104 -11.96 -14.38 -3.21
CA ARG A 104 -12.43 -13.74 -1.99
C ARG A 104 -11.91 -14.48 -0.77
N LEU A 105 -11.76 -13.74 0.34
CA LEU A 105 -11.50 -14.34 1.65
C LEU A 105 -12.80 -14.99 2.18
N THR A 106 -12.69 -16.21 2.71
CA THR A 106 -13.86 -17.02 3.09
C THR A 106 -13.76 -17.66 4.46
N ASN A 107 -12.56 -17.83 5.02
CA ASN A 107 -12.34 -18.55 6.27
C ASN A 107 -12.37 -17.60 7.47
N HIS A 108 -13.55 -17.11 7.84
CA HIS A 108 -13.71 -16.09 8.90
C HIS A 108 -13.06 -16.48 10.23
N SER A 109 -13.13 -17.76 10.65
CA SER A 109 -12.49 -18.22 11.89
C SER A 109 -10.98 -18.07 11.86
N ILE A 110 -10.35 -18.43 10.74
CA ILE A 110 -8.91 -18.29 10.54
C ILE A 110 -8.50 -16.82 10.54
N ILE A 111 -9.28 -15.98 9.84
CA ILE A 111 -9.05 -14.53 9.81
C ILE A 111 -9.09 -13.95 11.23
N ILE A 112 -10.01 -14.39 12.08
CA ILE A 112 -10.11 -13.95 13.48
C ILE A 112 -8.89 -14.38 14.30
N ASP A 113 -8.41 -15.62 14.14
CA ASP A 113 -7.25 -16.12 14.86
C ASP A 113 -5.98 -15.38 14.44
N HIS A 114 -5.77 -15.18 13.13
CA HIS A 114 -4.66 -14.40 12.61
C HIS A 114 -4.74 -12.91 13.00
N PHE A 115 -5.94 -12.34 13.04
CA PHE A 115 -6.17 -10.98 13.56
C PHE A 115 -5.67 -10.83 15.00
N ARG A 116 -6.05 -11.75 15.90
CA ARG A 116 -5.60 -11.73 17.29
C ARG A 116 -4.09 -11.83 17.40
N TYR A 117 -3.48 -12.75 16.65
CA TYR A 117 -2.03 -12.87 16.62
C TYR A 117 -1.33 -11.56 16.23
N ILE A 118 -1.80 -10.87 15.20
CA ILE A 118 -1.18 -9.61 14.76
C ILE A 118 -1.42 -8.48 15.76
N ALA A 119 -2.62 -8.39 16.35
CA ALA A 119 -2.90 -7.41 17.39
C ALA A 119 -1.95 -7.58 18.60
N ASP A 120 -1.69 -8.84 19.02
CA ASP A 120 -0.71 -9.13 20.07
C ASP A 120 0.74 -8.83 19.64
N LEU A 121 1.07 -9.07 18.36
CA LEU A 121 2.39 -8.76 17.82
C LEU A 121 2.72 -7.26 17.90
N PHE A 122 1.76 -6.38 17.63
CA PHE A 122 1.93 -4.93 17.78
C PHE A 122 2.22 -4.50 19.21
N LEU A 123 1.68 -5.22 20.20
CA LEU A 123 1.92 -4.94 21.60
C LEU A 123 3.30 -5.41 22.08
N GLN A 124 3.71 -6.61 21.62
CA GLN A 124 4.87 -7.32 22.17
C GLN A 124 6.19 -7.04 21.43
N SER A 125 6.12 -6.48 20.21
CA SER A 125 7.32 -6.29 19.36
C SER A 125 7.72 -4.82 19.22
N ASP A 126 8.96 -4.62 18.73
CA ASP A 126 9.45 -3.31 18.31
C ASP A 126 8.86 -2.86 16.97
N TRP A 127 8.04 -3.69 16.33
CA TRP A 127 7.37 -3.35 15.09
C TRP A 127 6.21 -2.40 15.36
N GLN A 128 6.41 -1.13 15.04
CA GLN A 128 5.57 -0.03 15.47
C GLN A 128 4.83 0.59 14.29
N THR A 129 3.58 0.97 14.55
CA THR A 129 2.86 1.91 13.69
C THR A 129 3.37 3.34 13.91
N GLY A 130 3.42 4.16 12.87
CA GLY A 130 3.75 5.57 12.99
C GLY A 130 2.66 6.41 13.65
N LEU A 131 1.51 5.82 13.99
CA LEU A 131 0.33 6.49 14.56
C LEU A 131 0.21 6.32 16.08
N ALA A 132 0.67 5.19 16.63
CA ALA A 132 0.72 4.93 18.08
C ALA A 132 2.19 4.75 18.49
N GLN A 133 2.80 5.83 18.99
CA GLN A 133 4.24 5.86 19.22
C GLN A 133 4.61 5.66 20.69
N THR A 134 3.71 5.99 21.62
CA THR A 134 3.93 5.79 23.05
C THR A 134 3.40 4.42 23.50
N PRO A 135 3.93 3.85 24.60
CA PRO A 135 3.41 2.62 25.19
C PRO A 135 1.91 2.69 25.50
N ASP A 136 1.44 3.84 26.02
CA ASP A 136 0.03 4.04 26.37
C ASP A 136 -0.86 4.02 25.11
N GLU A 137 -0.46 4.72 24.04
CA GLU A 137 -1.19 4.71 22.76
C GLU A 137 -1.23 3.31 22.14
N LYS A 138 -0.15 2.54 22.23
CA LYS A 138 -0.11 1.16 21.75
C LYS A 138 -1.06 0.26 22.55
N GLN A 139 -1.03 0.38 23.88
CA GLN A 139 -1.92 -0.38 24.74
C GLN A 139 -3.38 -0.03 24.48
N GLU A 140 -3.71 1.26 24.32
CA GLU A 140 -5.05 1.73 24.02
C GLU A 140 -5.53 1.22 22.65
N LEU A 141 -4.67 1.28 21.62
CA LEU A 141 -4.98 0.73 20.30
C LEU A 141 -5.22 -0.78 20.34
N ASN A 142 -4.37 -1.54 21.05
CA ASN A 142 -4.54 -2.99 21.19
C ASN A 142 -5.82 -3.34 21.94
N GLN A 143 -6.10 -2.68 23.07
CA GLN A 143 -7.35 -2.86 23.81
C GLN A 143 -8.56 -2.56 22.91
N TYR A 144 -8.46 -1.50 22.11
CA TYR A 144 -9.50 -1.15 21.14
C TYR A 144 -9.68 -2.24 20.08
N LEU A 145 -8.59 -2.74 19.48
CA LEU A 145 -8.66 -3.80 18.47
C LEU A 145 -9.31 -5.09 19.02
N LEU A 146 -8.94 -5.50 20.21
CA LEU A 146 -9.42 -6.74 20.84
C LEU A 146 -10.80 -6.61 21.54
N SER A 147 -11.29 -5.39 21.77
CA SER A 147 -12.61 -5.18 22.38
C SER A 147 -13.74 -5.63 21.44
N SER A 148 -14.78 -6.25 22.00
CA SER A 148 -16.02 -6.60 21.29
C SER A 148 -17.05 -5.47 21.27
N THR A 149 -16.80 -4.37 22.00
CA THR A 149 -17.73 -3.24 22.15
C THR A 149 -17.06 -1.94 21.72
N GLN A 150 -17.87 -0.93 21.38
CA GLN A 150 -17.36 0.44 21.19
C GLN A 150 -16.72 0.92 22.50
N VAL A 151 -15.44 1.25 22.43
CA VAL A 151 -14.71 1.80 23.58
C VAL A 151 -15.02 3.30 23.65
N VAL A 152 -15.64 3.72 24.76
CA VAL A 152 -15.77 5.15 25.06
C VAL A 152 -14.41 5.60 25.60
N THR A 153 -13.76 6.49 24.88
CA THR A 153 -12.42 6.98 25.22
C THR A 153 -12.33 8.50 25.06
N SER A 154 -11.47 9.13 25.83
CA SER A 154 -11.07 10.52 25.62
C SER A 154 -9.96 10.68 24.56
N SER A 155 -9.38 9.58 24.09
CA SER A 155 -8.35 9.59 23.05
C SER A 155 -8.92 10.08 21.73
N LYS A 156 -8.34 11.18 21.22
CA LYS A 156 -8.69 11.69 19.89
C LYS A 156 -8.36 10.67 18.80
N PHE A 157 -7.24 9.96 18.93
CA PHE A 157 -6.81 8.95 17.97
C PHE A 157 -7.82 7.81 17.87
N ILE A 158 -8.22 7.22 19.00
CA ILE A 158 -9.20 6.12 19.02
C ILE A 158 -10.58 6.58 18.53
N ASN A 159 -10.98 7.81 18.82
CA ASN A 159 -12.21 8.36 18.27
C ASN A 159 -12.17 8.43 16.73
N GLU A 160 -11.04 8.81 16.14
CA GLU A 160 -10.89 8.83 14.68
C GLU A 160 -10.77 7.41 14.08
N VAL A 161 -10.20 6.46 14.83
CA VAL A 161 -10.27 5.03 14.45
C VAL A 161 -11.71 4.55 14.42
N ASN A 162 -12.53 4.89 15.43
CA ASN A 162 -13.96 4.57 15.45
C ASN A 162 -14.70 5.17 14.23
N ARG A 163 -14.43 6.44 13.89
CA ARG A 163 -15.03 7.09 12.73
C ARG A 163 -14.65 6.41 11.41
N LEU A 164 -13.40 5.97 11.28
CA LEU A 164 -12.96 5.20 10.10
C LEU A 164 -13.70 3.86 10.01
N ILE A 165 -13.86 3.14 11.13
CA ILE A 165 -14.65 1.90 11.17
C ILE A 165 -16.11 2.15 10.78
N GLN A 166 -16.76 3.17 11.32
CA GLN A 166 -18.13 3.53 10.96
C GLN A 166 -18.27 3.89 9.47
N LEU A 167 -17.26 4.56 8.89
CA LEU A 167 -17.22 4.81 7.45
C LEU A 167 -17.07 3.51 6.63
N ILE A 168 -16.23 2.57 7.07
CA ILE A 168 -16.09 1.25 6.44
C ILE A 168 -17.41 0.47 6.50
N GLN A 169 -18.14 0.57 7.60
CA GLN A 169 -19.45 -0.08 7.82
C GLN A 169 -20.60 0.57 7.04
N GLY A 170 -20.36 1.75 6.45
CA GLY A 170 -21.38 2.52 5.75
C GLY A 170 -22.31 3.33 6.68
N GLU A 171 -21.97 3.46 7.96
CA GLU A 171 -22.76 4.22 8.94
C GLU A 171 -22.58 5.75 8.78
N ILE A 172 -21.42 6.19 8.26
CA ILE A 172 -21.16 7.59 7.91
C ILE A 172 -21.36 7.78 6.40
N SER A 173 -22.35 8.54 6.00
CA SER A 173 -22.66 8.81 4.59
C SER A 173 -22.31 10.23 4.12
N THR A 174 -22.50 11.23 4.96
CA THR A 174 -22.38 12.65 4.58
C THR A 174 -21.07 13.32 5.02
N GLU A 175 -20.43 12.82 6.07
CA GLU A 175 -19.22 13.42 6.68
C GLU A 175 -17.92 12.66 6.34
N TYR A 176 -17.93 11.82 5.31
CA TYR A 176 -16.76 10.98 4.96
C TYR A 176 -15.51 11.81 4.65
N GLU A 177 -15.68 13.03 4.12
CA GLU A 177 -14.53 13.90 3.83
C GLU A 177 -13.74 14.26 5.09
N SER A 178 -14.42 14.52 6.21
CA SER A 178 -13.75 14.86 7.48
C SER A 178 -12.97 13.67 8.06
N VAL A 179 -13.40 12.43 7.77
CA VAL A 179 -12.62 11.23 8.11
C VAL A 179 -11.35 11.19 7.26
N PHE A 180 -11.46 11.38 5.96
CA PHE A 180 -10.28 11.40 5.09
C PHE A 180 -9.36 12.61 5.34
N ASP A 181 -9.90 13.77 5.73
CA ASP A 181 -9.12 14.94 6.17
C ASP A 181 -8.22 14.63 7.37
N TYR A 182 -8.65 13.74 8.26
CA TYR A 182 -7.83 13.31 9.39
C TYR A 182 -6.73 12.32 8.99
N TRP A 183 -7.06 11.33 8.15
CA TRP A 183 -6.16 10.22 7.83
C TRP A 183 -5.15 10.54 6.73
N MET A 184 -5.59 11.18 5.63
CA MET A 184 -4.75 11.41 4.45
C MET A 184 -3.61 12.38 4.74
N GLY A 185 -2.38 11.94 4.46
CA GLY A 185 -1.15 12.69 4.70
C GLY A 185 -0.72 12.74 6.17
N ARG A 186 -1.38 11.99 7.06
CA ARG A 186 -1.00 11.93 8.48
C ARG A 186 0.19 11.02 8.70
N GLY A 187 1.21 11.53 9.34
CA GLY A 187 2.48 10.85 9.63
C GLY A 187 3.65 11.46 8.88
N LEU A 188 4.79 10.82 8.99
CA LEU A 188 6.05 11.27 8.38
C LEU A 188 6.42 10.38 7.20
N GLY A 189 7.32 10.89 6.35
CA GLY A 189 7.92 10.12 5.26
C GLY A 189 7.20 10.26 3.91
N LEU A 190 7.58 9.41 2.98
CA LEU A 190 7.10 9.45 1.59
C LEU A 190 5.76 8.71 1.40
N THR A 191 5.45 7.81 2.32
CA THR A 191 4.15 7.17 2.50
C THR A 191 3.72 7.43 3.95
N PRO A 192 3.01 8.55 4.22
CA PRO A 192 2.50 8.86 5.55
C PRO A 192 1.65 7.72 6.12
N SER A 193 1.77 7.47 7.42
CA SER A 193 1.13 6.34 8.11
C SER A 193 -0.38 6.24 7.88
N GLY A 194 -1.07 7.37 7.81
CA GLY A 194 -2.51 7.39 7.54
C GLY A 194 -2.87 6.93 6.13
N ASP A 195 -2.01 7.21 5.13
CA ASP A 195 -2.19 6.75 3.76
C ASP A 195 -1.95 5.25 3.63
N ASP A 196 -0.97 4.74 4.38
CA ASP A 196 -0.69 3.29 4.46
C ASP A 196 -1.88 2.56 5.13
N VAL A 197 -2.48 3.12 6.19
CA VAL A 197 -3.71 2.58 6.80
C VAL A 197 -4.86 2.54 5.79
N LEU A 198 -5.12 3.65 5.07
CA LEU A 198 -6.18 3.69 4.06
C LEU A 198 -5.94 2.68 2.94
N THR A 199 -4.67 2.47 2.54
CA THR A 199 -4.28 1.45 1.56
C THR A 199 -4.57 0.03 2.08
N GLY A 200 -4.25 -0.25 3.35
CA GLY A 200 -4.55 -1.53 4.01
C GLY A 200 -6.05 -1.82 4.12
N VAL A 201 -6.85 -0.81 4.49
CA VAL A 201 -8.32 -0.90 4.48
C VAL A 201 -8.83 -1.26 3.09
N CYS A 202 -8.41 -0.54 2.04
CA CYS A 202 -8.79 -0.83 0.66
C CYS A 202 -8.43 -2.25 0.22
N ALA A 203 -7.26 -2.75 0.63
CA ALA A 203 -6.81 -4.10 0.30
C ALA A 203 -7.71 -5.16 0.94
N PHE A 204 -7.98 -5.03 2.24
CA PHE A 204 -8.87 -5.97 2.93
C PHE A 204 -10.28 -5.95 2.33
N LEU A 205 -10.86 -4.77 2.13
CA LEU A 205 -12.19 -4.64 1.52
C LEU A 205 -12.26 -5.29 0.13
N SER A 206 -11.24 -5.08 -0.70
CA SER A 206 -11.17 -5.70 -2.03
C SER A 206 -11.04 -7.21 -1.97
N ALA A 207 -10.25 -7.73 -1.05
CA ALA A 207 -10.06 -9.16 -0.84
C ALA A 207 -11.34 -9.82 -0.27
N PHE A 208 -11.99 -9.17 0.69
CA PHE A 208 -13.18 -9.67 1.38
C PHE A 208 -14.42 -9.62 0.47
N ASN A 209 -14.68 -8.49 -0.17
CA ASN A 209 -15.85 -8.30 -1.04
C ASN A 209 -15.66 -8.85 -2.46
N GLY A 210 -14.42 -9.11 -2.88
CA GLY A 210 -14.04 -9.55 -4.23
C GLY A 210 -14.12 -8.43 -5.29
N SER A 211 -14.37 -7.19 -4.88
CA SER A 211 -14.44 -6.02 -5.74
C SER A 211 -14.26 -4.73 -4.93
N LYS A 212 -14.08 -3.61 -5.62
CA LYS A 212 -14.14 -2.30 -4.98
C LYS A 212 -15.57 -1.98 -4.52
N GLY A 213 -15.68 -1.32 -3.37
CA GLY A 213 -16.94 -0.94 -2.75
C GLY A 213 -17.09 0.57 -2.59
N GLU A 214 -18.13 0.97 -1.88
CA GLU A 214 -18.46 2.38 -1.65
C GLU A 214 -17.35 3.16 -0.95
N PHE A 215 -16.66 2.55 0.02
CA PHE A 215 -15.51 3.16 0.68
C PHE A 215 -14.44 3.62 -0.32
N GLN A 216 -14.03 2.73 -1.26
CA GLN A 216 -13.03 3.06 -2.27
C GLN A 216 -13.51 4.12 -3.26
N GLU A 217 -14.79 4.12 -3.63
CA GLU A 217 -15.33 5.16 -4.52
C GLU A 217 -15.35 6.54 -3.84
N ARG A 218 -15.72 6.61 -2.57
CA ARG A 218 -15.65 7.84 -1.75
C ARG A 218 -14.20 8.33 -1.58
N LEU A 219 -13.28 7.41 -1.23
CA LEU A 219 -11.86 7.73 -1.11
C LEU A 219 -11.29 8.23 -2.44
N LYS A 220 -11.67 7.60 -3.56
CA LYS A 220 -11.26 8.04 -4.90
C LYS A 220 -11.74 9.45 -5.22
N SER A 221 -13.00 9.74 -4.93
CA SER A 221 -13.60 11.08 -5.14
C SER A 221 -12.85 12.13 -4.33
N TYR A 222 -12.59 11.85 -3.05
CA TYR A 222 -11.82 12.72 -2.18
C TYR A 222 -10.36 12.90 -2.67
N LEU A 223 -9.70 11.79 -3.05
CA LEU A 223 -8.32 11.79 -3.53
C LEU A 223 -8.15 12.65 -4.80
N VAL A 224 -9.08 12.53 -5.76
CA VAL A 224 -9.07 13.32 -6.99
C VAL A 224 -9.27 14.81 -6.69
N ALA A 225 -10.16 15.14 -5.76
CA ALA A 225 -10.47 16.52 -5.42
C ALA A 225 -9.38 17.21 -4.58
N LYS A 226 -8.81 16.52 -3.59
CA LYS A 226 -7.95 17.13 -2.57
C LYS A 226 -6.60 16.42 -2.38
N GLY A 227 -6.44 15.18 -2.83
CA GLY A 227 -5.33 14.30 -2.45
C GLY A 227 -3.95 14.87 -2.77
N ARG A 228 -3.75 15.51 -3.94
CA ARG A 228 -2.45 16.08 -4.32
C ARG A 228 -1.95 17.20 -3.39
N GLN A 229 -2.85 17.84 -2.64
CA GLN A 229 -2.50 18.86 -1.66
C GLN A 229 -2.34 18.28 -0.24
N ARG A 230 -2.82 17.06 -0.03
CA ARG A 230 -2.90 16.43 1.29
C ARG A 230 -1.80 15.42 1.55
N THR A 231 -1.28 14.79 0.50
CA THR A 231 -0.25 13.77 0.66
C THR A 231 0.87 13.90 -0.37
N THR A 232 1.88 13.06 -0.25
CA THR A 232 3.02 13.02 -1.17
C THR A 232 2.61 12.45 -2.54
N HIS A 233 3.38 12.72 -3.58
CA HIS A 233 3.12 12.14 -4.89
C HIS A 233 3.17 10.60 -4.86
N ILE A 234 4.09 10.02 -4.11
CA ILE A 234 4.24 8.56 -4.00
C ILE A 234 3.02 7.93 -3.32
N ALA A 235 2.61 8.47 -2.16
CA ALA A 235 1.44 7.98 -1.43
C ALA A 235 0.14 8.19 -2.24
N TYR A 236 0.03 9.33 -2.94
CA TYR A 236 -1.09 9.57 -3.85
C TYR A 236 -1.24 8.47 -4.90
N GLU A 237 -0.14 8.05 -5.55
CA GLU A 237 -0.18 6.96 -6.53
C GLU A 237 -0.62 5.64 -5.88
N TYR A 238 -0.05 5.24 -4.72
CA TYR A 238 -0.48 4.04 -4.02
C TYR A 238 -1.98 4.07 -3.68
N LEU A 239 -2.49 5.18 -3.15
CA LEU A 239 -3.91 5.34 -2.86
C LEU A 239 -4.78 5.29 -4.12
N LEU A 240 -4.34 5.93 -5.22
CA LEU A 240 -5.07 5.90 -6.49
C LEU A 240 -5.21 4.48 -7.02
N TYR A 241 -4.15 3.68 -6.93
CA TYR A 241 -4.19 2.26 -7.31
C TYR A 241 -5.05 1.44 -6.34
N ALA A 242 -4.97 1.69 -5.03
CA ALA A 242 -5.77 1.01 -4.02
C ALA A 242 -7.27 1.25 -4.21
N THR A 243 -7.69 2.48 -4.58
CA THR A 243 -9.10 2.77 -4.92
C THR A 243 -9.59 2.07 -6.20
N ASN A 244 -8.68 1.54 -7.01
CA ASN A 244 -8.98 0.72 -8.18
C ASN A 244 -8.70 -0.78 -7.94
N ALA A 245 -8.65 -1.22 -6.68
CA ALA A 245 -8.38 -2.59 -6.23
C ALA A 245 -7.06 -3.17 -6.77
N LYS A 246 -6.02 -2.34 -6.83
CA LYS A 246 -4.66 -2.73 -7.24
C LYS A 246 -3.67 -2.43 -6.14
N PHE A 247 -2.88 -3.43 -5.77
CA PHE A 247 -2.07 -3.40 -4.56
C PHE A 247 -0.65 -3.92 -4.81
N HIS A 248 0.25 -3.56 -3.91
CA HIS A 248 1.58 -4.14 -3.83
C HIS A 248 1.49 -5.66 -3.64
N THR A 249 2.41 -6.42 -4.25
CA THR A 249 2.34 -7.90 -4.22
C THR A 249 2.40 -8.46 -2.80
N HIS A 250 3.21 -7.89 -1.89
CA HIS A 250 3.26 -8.34 -0.48
C HIS A 250 1.94 -8.08 0.25
N LEU A 251 1.24 -6.99 -0.06
CA LEU A 251 -0.07 -6.71 0.53
C LEU A 251 -1.13 -7.71 0.06
N ILE A 252 -1.08 -8.12 -1.21
CA ILE A 252 -1.94 -9.20 -1.74
C ILE A 252 -1.62 -10.51 -1.02
N GLN A 253 -0.33 -10.84 -0.85
CA GLN A 253 0.09 -12.04 -0.12
C GLN A 253 -0.34 -11.99 1.34
N MET A 254 -0.26 -10.83 2.00
CA MET A 254 -0.71 -10.66 3.38
C MET A 254 -2.21 -10.92 3.53
N CYS A 255 -3.05 -10.32 2.69
CA CYS A 255 -4.49 -10.58 2.73
C CYS A 255 -4.81 -12.07 2.49
N LYS A 256 -4.12 -12.73 1.54
CA LYS A 256 -4.27 -14.18 1.33
C LYS A 256 -3.80 -15.00 2.54
N GLY A 257 -2.67 -14.63 3.14
CA GLY A 257 -2.16 -15.26 4.35
C GLY A 257 -3.16 -15.18 5.51
N MET A 258 -3.89 -14.07 5.65
CA MET A 258 -4.96 -13.93 6.66
C MET A 258 -6.06 -14.99 6.52
N ASP A 259 -6.31 -15.51 5.33
CA ASP A 259 -7.33 -16.52 5.03
C ASP A 259 -6.76 -17.94 4.89
N SER A 260 -5.43 -18.09 4.96
CA SER A 260 -4.76 -19.37 4.73
C SER A 260 -4.85 -20.31 5.94
N ARG A 261 -5.09 -21.59 5.67
CA ARG A 261 -4.95 -22.67 6.66
C ARG A 261 -3.49 -23.05 6.94
N SER A 262 -2.56 -22.51 6.16
CA SER A 262 -1.12 -22.75 6.30
C SER A 262 -0.51 -21.67 7.17
N ASP A 263 -0.12 -21.99 8.38
CA ASP A 263 0.63 -21.10 9.27
C ASP A 263 1.93 -20.60 8.60
N ILE A 264 2.56 -21.44 7.78
CA ILE A 264 3.80 -21.07 7.06
C ILE A 264 3.52 -19.91 6.10
N GLU A 265 2.46 -19.97 5.31
CA GLU A 265 2.10 -18.91 4.37
C GLU A 265 1.75 -17.61 5.11
N PHE A 266 1.02 -17.71 6.22
CA PHE A 266 0.68 -16.57 7.05
C PHE A 266 1.93 -15.91 7.65
N PHE A 267 2.81 -16.67 8.32
CA PHE A 267 4.02 -16.11 8.91
C PHE A 267 4.99 -15.54 7.87
N GLN A 268 5.14 -16.19 6.73
CA GLN A 268 5.92 -15.64 5.62
C GLN A 268 5.37 -14.29 5.15
N ALA A 269 4.05 -14.18 5.00
CA ALA A 269 3.43 -12.92 4.61
C ALA A 269 3.64 -11.80 5.65
N VAL A 270 3.58 -12.12 6.95
CA VAL A 270 3.88 -11.18 8.03
C VAL A 270 5.34 -10.71 7.96
N GLU A 271 6.29 -11.62 7.76
CA GLU A 271 7.71 -11.29 7.64
C GLU A 271 8.02 -10.43 6.40
N GLU A 272 7.31 -10.65 5.28
CA GLU A 272 7.44 -9.77 4.11
C GLU A 272 6.87 -8.37 4.37
N MET A 273 5.78 -8.25 5.12
CA MET A 273 5.24 -6.94 5.54
C MET A 273 6.20 -6.18 6.45
N LYS A 274 6.93 -6.85 7.35
CA LYS A 274 7.94 -6.22 8.21
C LYS A 274 9.10 -5.60 7.43
N LYS A 275 9.37 -6.06 6.21
CA LYS A 275 10.42 -5.51 5.34
C LYS A 275 10.00 -4.23 4.61
N ILE A 276 8.71 -3.88 4.62
CA ILE A 276 8.19 -2.69 3.94
C ILE A 276 8.42 -1.46 4.81
N GLY A 277 9.40 -0.64 4.46
CA GLY A 277 9.67 0.67 5.06
C GLY A 277 9.85 0.63 6.58
N HIS A 278 9.95 1.80 7.20
CA HIS A 278 10.14 1.94 8.65
C HIS A 278 8.87 1.52 9.42
N THR A 279 7.74 2.19 9.13
CA THR A 279 6.43 1.94 9.75
C THR A 279 5.39 1.51 8.74
N SER A 280 5.63 1.69 7.44
CA SER A 280 4.63 1.50 6.37
C SER A 280 4.01 0.10 6.36
N GLY A 281 4.82 -0.94 6.61
CA GLY A 281 4.30 -2.31 6.72
C GLY A 281 3.34 -2.48 7.90
N ALA A 282 3.69 -1.93 9.08
CA ALA A 282 2.85 -1.95 10.27
C ALA A 282 1.58 -1.12 10.09
N ASP A 283 1.70 0.08 9.51
CA ASP A 283 0.57 0.98 9.25
C ASP A 283 -0.41 0.37 8.24
N THR A 284 0.10 -0.24 7.16
CA THR A 284 -0.73 -0.96 6.19
C THR A 284 -1.45 -2.15 6.85
N LEU A 285 -0.75 -2.89 7.71
CA LEU A 285 -1.34 -4.01 8.42
C LEU A 285 -2.40 -3.56 9.44
N LEU A 286 -2.18 -2.43 10.12
CA LEU A 286 -3.21 -1.81 10.95
C LEU A 286 -4.48 -1.53 10.13
N GLY A 287 -4.34 -1.03 8.90
CA GLY A 287 -5.48 -0.84 7.98
C GLY A 287 -6.25 -2.14 7.69
N ILE A 288 -5.54 -3.26 7.46
CA ILE A 288 -6.15 -4.59 7.33
C ILE A 288 -6.93 -4.96 8.60
N LEU A 289 -6.32 -4.78 9.78
CA LEU A 289 -6.97 -5.09 11.07
C LEU A 289 -8.24 -4.26 11.30
N LEU A 290 -8.23 -2.98 10.93
CA LEU A 290 -9.43 -2.11 11.02
C LEU A 290 -10.54 -2.58 10.08
N GLY A 291 -10.18 -3.03 8.87
CA GLY A 291 -11.13 -3.64 7.95
C GLY A 291 -11.75 -4.93 8.50
N ILE A 292 -10.94 -5.81 9.10
CA ILE A 292 -11.39 -7.04 9.74
C ILE A 292 -12.34 -6.71 10.92
N LYS A 293 -11.92 -5.77 11.77
CA LYS A 293 -12.74 -5.34 12.92
C LYS A 293 -14.09 -4.79 12.46
N ALA A 294 -14.11 -4.03 11.38
CA ALA A 294 -15.34 -3.44 10.86
C ALA A 294 -16.33 -4.47 10.29
N LEU A 295 -15.85 -5.54 9.64
CA LEU A 295 -16.71 -6.45 8.86
C LEU A 295 -16.80 -7.88 9.40
N VAL A 296 -15.81 -8.36 10.13
CA VAL A 296 -15.73 -9.76 10.57
C VAL A 296 -16.00 -9.91 12.06
N LEU A 297 -15.60 -8.92 12.88
CA LEU A 297 -15.76 -8.96 14.36
C LEU A 297 -17.02 -8.24 14.85
N LYS A 298 -18.04 -8.15 13.99
CA LYS A 298 -19.34 -7.55 14.37
C LYS A 298 -20.05 -8.31 15.45
#